data_fc427b447edca93d219411f042590997
#
_entry.id   fc427b447edca93d219411f042590997
#
_cell.length_a   1.000
_cell.length_b   1.000
_cell.length_c   1.000
_cell.angle_alpha   90.00
_cell.angle_beta   90.00
_cell.angle_gamma   90.00
#
_symmetry.space_group_name_H-M   'P 1'
#
loop_
_entity.id
_entity.type
_entity.pdbx_description
1 polymer ?
#
loop_
_entity_poly.entity_id
_entity_poly.type
_entity_poly.pdbx_seq_one_letter_code
_entity_poly.pdbx_strand_id
1 'polypeptide(L)'
;MNKDLKAHWEEVYQNKSFEEVSWFQENPETSIQFFEKLNLPKNASIIDMGAGESHFVDYLLEKGYENITLVDISEEALKKTQNRLGDRGKSVKYIVADAGTFKAKEKYDFWHDRATFHFLTGITEIEHYTQNICRSLNTGAYFLIGTFGEGGPKKCSDLEVYQYSPDDLSEVFARCLTQKKSLKTEHKTPSGTVQKFTFCLFKYDR
;
A
#
# COMPACT_ATOMS: atom_id res chain seq x y z
N MET A 1 -7.86 -5.16 -15.61
CA MET A 1 -7.71 -6.01 -14.40
C MET A 1 -7.42 -7.43 -14.84
N ASN A 2 -6.33 -8.00 -14.35
CA ASN A 2 -5.95 -9.38 -14.62
C ASN A 2 -6.92 -10.31 -13.86
N LYS A 3 -7.74 -11.10 -14.60
CA LYS A 3 -8.78 -11.96 -14.01
C LYS A 3 -8.19 -13.08 -13.14
N ASP A 4 -7.06 -13.63 -13.55
CA ASP A 4 -6.40 -14.71 -12.83
C ASP A 4 -5.80 -14.20 -11.52
N LEU A 5 -5.18 -13.01 -11.54
CA LEU A 5 -4.64 -12.36 -10.35
C LEU A 5 -5.76 -11.98 -9.36
N LYS A 6 -6.89 -11.46 -9.87
CA LYS A 6 -8.06 -11.18 -9.01
C LYS A 6 -8.59 -12.46 -8.36
N ALA A 7 -8.81 -13.52 -9.14
CA ALA A 7 -9.30 -14.79 -8.61
C ALA A 7 -8.38 -15.37 -7.53
N HIS A 8 -7.06 -15.29 -7.75
CA HIS A 8 -6.06 -15.71 -6.77
C HIS A 8 -6.21 -14.97 -5.44
N TRP A 9 -6.26 -13.63 -5.46
CA TRP A 9 -6.39 -12.85 -4.22
C TRP A 9 -7.76 -13.02 -3.55
N GLU A 10 -8.85 -13.17 -4.32
CA GLU A 10 -10.16 -13.52 -3.74
C GLU A 10 -10.09 -14.85 -2.99
N GLU A 11 -9.45 -15.87 -3.58
CA GLU A 11 -9.27 -17.18 -2.93
C GLU A 11 -8.43 -17.08 -1.65
N VAL A 12 -7.34 -16.32 -1.68
CA VAL A 12 -6.49 -16.09 -0.50
C VAL A 12 -7.30 -15.47 0.64
N TYR A 13 -8.05 -14.40 0.36
CA TYR A 13 -8.82 -13.71 1.38
C TYR A 13 -10.08 -14.48 1.83
N GLN A 14 -10.64 -15.36 0.98
CA GLN A 14 -11.75 -16.24 1.39
C GLN A 14 -11.30 -17.35 2.33
N ASN A 15 -10.09 -17.90 2.11
CA ASN A 15 -9.64 -19.12 2.79
C ASN A 15 -8.72 -18.87 3.99
N LYS A 16 -8.20 -17.66 4.17
CA LYS A 16 -7.29 -17.32 5.28
C LYS A 16 -7.87 -16.22 6.14
N SER A 17 -7.67 -16.34 7.45
CA SER A 17 -7.87 -15.20 8.35
C SER A 17 -6.73 -14.20 8.22
N PHE A 18 -6.96 -12.96 8.67
CA PHE A 18 -5.93 -11.92 8.58
C PHE A 18 -4.68 -12.25 9.41
N GLU A 19 -4.85 -12.92 10.54
CA GLU A 19 -3.76 -13.33 11.43
C GLU A 19 -2.88 -14.46 10.86
N GLU A 20 -3.36 -15.17 9.81
CA GLU A 20 -2.62 -16.27 9.19
C GLU A 20 -1.75 -15.83 8.01
N VAL A 21 -1.99 -14.64 7.45
CA VAL A 21 -1.25 -14.18 6.28
C VAL A 21 0.12 -13.62 6.65
N SER A 22 1.12 -13.85 5.79
CA SER A 22 2.50 -13.48 6.09
C SER A 22 2.76 -11.97 6.22
N TRP A 23 1.86 -11.12 5.73
CA TRP A 23 1.95 -9.67 5.83
C TRP A 23 1.15 -9.08 6.99
N PHE A 24 0.54 -9.93 7.82
CA PHE A 24 -0.20 -9.50 9.00
C PHE A 24 0.63 -8.61 9.92
N GLN A 25 0.04 -7.52 10.34
CA GLN A 25 0.50 -6.67 11.44
C GLN A 25 -0.71 -6.15 12.20
N GLU A 26 -0.76 -6.42 13.50
CA GLU A 26 -1.80 -5.85 14.36
C GLU A 26 -1.77 -4.32 14.30
N ASN A 27 -0.56 -3.75 14.33
CA ASN A 27 -0.30 -2.34 14.09
C ASN A 27 0.79 -2.22 13.02
N PRO A 28 0.55 -1.57 11.88
CA PRO A 28 1.57 -1.34 10.86
C PRO A 28 2.52 -0.20 11.28
N GLU A 29 3.30 -0.46 12.34
CA GLU A 29 4.09 0.54 13.06
C GLU A 29 5.01 1.37 12.16
N THR A 30 5.69 0.73 11.20
CA THR A 30 6.58 1.45 10.30
C THR A 30 5.82 2.47 9.46
N SER A 31 4.68 2.08 8.89
CA SER A 31 3.82 2.99 8.13
C SER A 31 3.30 4.13 9.00
N ILE A 32 2.84 3.82 10.21
CA ILE A 32 2.35 4.80 11.19
C ILE A 32 3.44 5.79 11.56
N GLN A 33 4.65 5.33 11.89
CA GLN A 33 5.79 6.19 12.27
C GLN A 33 6.23 7.15 11.16
N PHE A 34 6.15 6.72 9.90
CA PHE A 34 6.40 7.60 8.76
C PHE A 34 5.28 8.63 8.62
N PHE A 35 4.03 8.18 8.68
CA PHE A 35 2.85 9.02 8.50
C PHE A 35 2.75 10.11 9.58
N GLU A 36 2.93 9.78 10.86
CA GLU A 36 2.84 10.72 11.97
C GLU A 36 3.79 11.93 11.82
N LYS A 37 5.00 11.69 11.29
CA LYS A 37 6.01 12.74 11.12
C LYS A 37 5.65 13.76 10.05
N LEU A 38 4.66 13.46 9.21
CA LEU A 38 4.20 14.37 8.15
C LEU A 38 3.29 15.48 8.68
N ASN A 39 2.67 15.27 9.84
CA ASN A 39 1.72 16.20 10.46
C ASN A 39 0.66 16.73 9.48
N LEU A 40 0.08 15.85 8.68
CA LEU A 40 -0.93 16.21 7.68
C LEU A 40 -2.20 16.75 8.37
N PRO A 41 -2.91 17.71 7.73
CA PRO A 41 -4.18 18.20 8.24
C PRO A 41 -5.24 17.09 8.21
N LYS A 42 -6.24 17.13 9.11
CA LYS A 42 -7.25 16.07 9.25
C LYS A 42 -8.15 15.89 8.02
N ASN A 43 -8.27 16.91 7.21
CA ASN A 43 -8.98 16.87 5.92
C ASN A 43 -8.11 16.40 4.74
N ALA A 44 -6.86 16.00 4.99
CA ALA A 44 -5.99 15.46 3.94
C ALA A 44 -6.64 14.25 3.26
N SER A 45 -6.54 14.21 1.94
CA SER A 45 -7.00 13.08 1.13
C SER A 45 -5.93 11.98 1.11
N ILE A 46 -6.32 10.80 1.56
CA ILE A 46 -5.42 9.66 1.75
C ILE A 46 -5.89 8.49 0.89
N ILE A 47 -4.95 7.85 0.20
CA ILE A 47 -5.20 6.58 -0.48
C ILE A 47 -4.27 5.49 0.07
N ASP A 48 -4.83 4.31 0.34
CA ASP A 48 -4.10 3.09 0.68
C ASP A 48 -4.26 2.09 -0.46
N MET A 49 -3.17 1.81 -1.16
CA MET A 49 -3.13 0.95 -2.34
C MET A 49 -2.75 -0.47 -1.95
N GLY A 50 -3.60 -1.44 -2.33
CA GLY A 50 -3.49 -2.81 -1.85
C GLY A 50 -3.80 -2.89 -0.35
N ALA A 51 -4.86 -2.21 0.06
CA ALA A 51 -5.21 -2.03 1.47
C ALA A 51 -5.49 -3.36 2.19
N GLY A 52 -6.02 -4.37 1.48
CA GLY A 52 -6.34 -5.66 2.08
C GLY A 52 -7.20 -5.52 3.33
N GLU A 53 -6.81 -6.23 4.38
CA GLU A 53 -7.38 -6.14 5.73
C GLU A 53 -6.50 -5.31 6.69
N SER A 54 -5.58 -4.47 6.17
CA SER A 54 -4.64 -3.69 6.99
C SER A 54 -5.35 -2.80 8.02
N HIS A 55 -4.78 -2.73 9.22
CA HIS A 55 -5.24 -1.86 10.30
C HIS A 55 -4.71 -0.41 10.17
N PHE A 56 -4.07 -0.06 9.08
CA PHE A 56 -3.64 1.33 8.86
C PHE A 56 -4.83 2.29 8.78
N VAL A 57 -5.92 1.84 8.15
CA VAL A 57 -7.17 2.62 8.09
C VAL A 57 -7.81 2.84 9.46
N ASP A 58 -7.73 1.83 10.37
CA ASP A 58 -8.24 1.97 11.74
C ASP A 58 -7.49 3.07 12.48
N TYR A 59 -6.15 3.06 12.38
CA TYR A 59 -5.30 4.11 12.94
C TYR A 59 -5.66 5.50 12.37
N LEU A 60 -5.84 5.62 11.05
CA LEU A 60 -6.20 6.89 10.43
C LEU A 60 -7.53 7.44 10.97
N LEU A 61 -8.56 6.58 11.06
CA LEU A 61 -9.88 6.96 11.58
C LEU A 61 -9.81 7.35 13.07
N GLU A 62 -9.04 6.61 13.90
CA GLU A 62 -8.82 6.95 15.31
C GLU A 62 -8.13 8.30 15.49
N LYS A 63 -7.26 8.67 14.55
CA LYS A 63 -6.61 9.99 14.54
C LYS A 63 -7.49 11.09 13.92
N GLY A 64 -8.72 10.79 13.48
CA GLY A 64 -9.69 11.74 12.96
C GLY A 64 -9.46 12.14 11.50
N TYR A 65 -8.82 11.28 10.70
CA TYR A 65 -8.81 11.42 9.25
C TYR A 65 -10.07 10.77 8.67
N GLU A 66 -10.80 11.47 7.81
CA GLU A 66 -12.09 10.99 7.27
C GLU A 66 -12.09 10.83 5.75
N ASN A 67 -11.15 11.48 5.05
CA ASN A 67 -11.08 11.42 3.60
C ASN A 67 -10.12 10.32 3.13
N ILE A 68 -10.53 9.07 3.31
CA ILE A 68 -9.71 7.87 3.09
C ILE A 68 -10.30 7.07 1.93
N THR A 69 -9.43 6.63 1.01
CA THR A 69 -9.75 5.72 -0.08
C THR A 69 -8.91 4.45 0.08
N LEU A 70 -9.58 3.30 0.15
CA LEU A 70 -8.95 1.98 0.14
C LEU A 70 -9.11 1.38 -1.25
N VAL A 71 -8.01 0.94 -1.83
CA VAL A 71 -8.00 0.24 -3.13
C VAL A 71 -7.40 -1.14 -2.94
N ASP A 72 -8.11 -2.17 -3.38
CA ASP A 72 -7.58 -3.53 -3.42
C ASP A 72 -8.14 -4.27 -4.63
N ILE A 73 -7.43 -5.28 -5.12
CA ILE A 73 -7.90 -6.14 -6.21
C ILE A 73 -8.98 -7.11 -5.73
N SER A 74 -8.96 -7.49 -4.45
CA SER A 74 -9.94 -8.37 -3.82
C SER A 74 -11.11 -7.59 -3.25
N GLU A 75 -12.29 -7.92 -3.71
CA GLU A 75 -13.55 -7.42 -3.14
C GLU A 75 -13.76 -7.99 -1.74
N GLU A 76 -13.37 -9.24 -1.52
CA GLU A 76 -13.51 -9.92 -0.22
C GLU A 76 -12.67 -9.23 0.86
N ALA A 77 -11.42 -8.87 0.56
CA ALA A 77 -10.57 -8.13 1.48
C ALA A 77 -11.21 -6.80 1.92
N LEU A 78 -11.72 -6.04 0.95
CA LEU A 78 -12.40 -4.77 1.22
C LEU A 78 -13.70 -4.95 2.02
N LYS A 79 -14.48 -6.00 1.74
CA LYS A 79 -15.69 -6.34 2.52
C LYS A 79 -15.36 -6.69 3.98
N LYS A 80 -14.33 -7.49 4.20
CA LYS A 80 -13.87 -7.82 5.56
C LYS A 80 -13.46 -6.56 6.31
N THR A 81 -12.67 -5.68 5.70
CA THR A 81 -12.30 -4.39 6.27
C THR A 81 -13.52 -3.52 6.55
N GLN A 82 -14.46 -3.42 5.61
CA GLN A 82 -15.70 -2.66 5.79
C GLN A 82 -16.54 -3.19 6.96
N ASN A 83 -16.68 -4.51 7.06
CA ASN A 83 -17.41 -5.16 8.16
C ASN A 83 -16.72 -4.90 9.52
N ARG A 84 -15.39 -5.00 9.58
CA ARG A 84 -14.61 -4.72 10.80
C ARG A 84 -14.73 -3.28 11.25
N LEU A 85 -14.70 -2.33 10.33
CA LEU A 85 -14.84 -0.91 10.63
C LEU A 85 -16.26 -0.52 11.04
N GLY A 86 -17.29 -1.19 10.52
CA GLY A 86 -18.70 -0.90 10.82
C GLY A 86 -19.03 0.57 10.57
N ASP A 87 -19.68 1.21 11.55
CA ASP A 87 -20.07 2.62 11.44
C ASP A 87 -18.92 3.61 11.29
N ARG A 88 -17.74 3.28 11.82
CA ARG A 88 -16.51 4.10 11.66
C ARG A 88 -16.06 4.21 10.21
N GLY A 89 -16.33 3.18 9.40
CA GLY A 89 -15.94 3.12 7.99
C GLY A 89 -16.91 3.80 7.01
N LYS A 90 -17.97 4.47 7.47
CA LYS A 90 -18.98 5.08 6.58
C LYS A 90 -18.44 6.18 5.67
N SER A 91 -17.39 6.89 6.10
CA SER A 91 -16.72 7.92 5.29
C SER A 91 -15.65 7.37 4.36
N VAL A 92 -15.23 6.10 4.55
CA VAL A 92 -14.18 5.48 3.75
C VAL A 92 -14.71 5.09 2.37
N LYS A 93 -13.94 5.41 1.31
CA LYS A 93 -14.21 4.97 -0.06
C LYS A 93 -13.53 3.63 -0.29
N TYR A 94 -14.26 2.65 -0.82
CA TYR A 94 -13.75 1.32 -1.16
C TYR A 94 -13.77 1.13 -2.67
N ILE A 95 -12.64 0.82 -3.29
CA ILE A 95 -12.49 0.68 -4.73
C ILE A 95 -11.85 -0.66 -5.05
N VAL A 96 -12.58 -1.54 -5.73
CA VAL A 96 -12.03 -2.80 -6.24
C VAL A 96 -11.29 -2.52 -7.55
N ALA A 97 -9.96 -2.59 -7.52
CA ALA A 97 -9.12 -2.34 -8.68
C ALA A 97 -7.74 -3.00 -8.54
N ASP A 98 -7.16 -3.35 -9.68
CA ASP A 98 -5.79 -3.84 -9.82
C ASP A 98 -4.82 -2.64 -9.85
N ALA A 99 -3.84 -2.63 -8.96
CA ALA A 99 -2.87 -1.55 -8.82
C ALA A 99 -2.13 -1.21 -10.13
N GLY A 100 -1.79 -2.22 -10.94
CA GLY A 100 -1.09 -2.05 -12.22
C GLY A 100 -1.93 -1.36 -13.31
N THR A 101 -3.26 -1.32 -13.15
CA THR A 101 -4.19 -0.73 -14.13
C THR A 101 -5.11 0.34 -13.56
N PHE A 102 -5.09 0.54 -12.24
CA PHE A 102 -5.90 1.53 -11.55
C PHE A 102 -5.60 2.95 -12.06
N LYS A 103 -6.66 3.73 -12.24
CA LYS A 103 -6.57 5.15 -12.58
C LYS A 103 -7.32 5.96 -11.54
N ALA A 104 -6.59 6.67 -10.70
CA ALA A 104 -7.20 7.56 -9.71
C ALA A 104 -7.99 8.68 -10.40
N LYS A 105 -9.19 8.94 -9.89
CA LYS A 105 -10.08 10.01 -10.38
C LYS A 105 -9.94 11.30 -9.58
N GLU A 106 -9.29 11.21 -8.43
CA GLU A 106 -9.08 12.30 -7.48
C GLU A 106 -7.59 12.49 -7.25
N LYS A 107 -7.21 13.56 -6.59
CA LYS A 107 -5.85 13.82 -6.13
C LYS A 107 -5.74 13.59 -4.64
N TYR A 108 -4.55 13.16 -4.21
CA TYR A 108 -4.28 12.77 -2.84
C TYR A 108 -3.12 13.56 -2.25
N ASP A 109 -3.21 13.81 -0.94
CA ASP A 109 -2.15 14.44 -0.16
C ASP A 109 -1.17 13.40 0.41
N PHE A 110 -1.65 12.15 0.54
CA PHE A 110 -0.84 11.02 0.95
C PHE A 110 -1.26 9.76 0.21
N TRP A 111 -0.27 9.12 -0.42
CA TRP A 111 -0.42 7.81 -1.05
C TRP A 111 0.40 6.79 -0.26
N HIS A 112 -0.24 5.76 0.22
CA HIS A 112 0.38 4.64 0.91
C HIS A 112 0.32 3.38 0.06
N ASP A 113 1.39 2.62 0.03
CA ASP A 113 1.48 1.28 -0.53
C ASP A 113 2.38 0.44 0.36
N ARG A 114 1.85 -0.61 0.92
CA ARG A 114 2.64 -1.60 1.66
C ARG A 114 2.36 -2.99 1.14
N ALA A 115 3.40 -3.62 0.61
CA ALA A 115 3.36 -4.99 0.10
C ALA A 115 2.45 -5.20 -1.13
N THR A 116 2.28 -4.16 -1.98
CA THR A 116 1.50 -4.26 -3.22
C THR A 116 2.37 -4.05 -4.44
N PHE A 117 3.14 -2.97 -4.49
CA PHE A 117 3.96 -2.62 -5.64
C PHE A 117 4.92 -3.73 -6.08
N HIS A 118 5.46 -4.50 -5.16
CA HIS A 118 6.41 -5.56 -5.47
C HIS A 118 5.82 -6.74 -6.26
N PHE A 119 4.49 -6.84 -6.38
CA PHE A 119 3.80 -7.79 -7.26
C PHE A 119 3.73 -7.32 -8.71
N LEU A 120 3.99 -6.04 -8.98
CA LEU A 120 4.05 -5.52 -10.34
C LEU A 120 5.39 -5.90 -10.96
N THR A 121 5.41 -6.99 -11.73
CA THR A 121 6.63 -7.54 -12.36
C THR A 121 6.73 -7.21 -13.84
N GLY A 122 5.68 -6.67 -14.44
CA GLY A 122 5.67 -6.20 -15.82
C GLY A 122 6.09 -4.72 -15.93
N ILE A 123 6.97 -4.40 -16.87
CA ILE A 123 7.45 -3.02 -17.12
C ILE A 123 6.27 -2.07 -17.35
N THR A 124 5.29 -2.47 -18.13
CA THR A 124 4.08 -1.67 -18.44
C THR A 124 3.25 -1.38 -17.18
N GLU A 125 3.12 -2.35 -16.28
CA GLU A 125 2.38 -2.18 -15.02
C GLU A 125 3.09 -1.19 -14.09
N ILE A 126 4.42 -1.30 -13.96
CA ILE A 126 5.26 -0.39 -13.19
C ILE A 126 5.16 1.03 -13.74
N GLU A 127 5.25 1.19 -15.07
CA GLU A 127 5.09 2.50 -15.73
C GLU A 127 3.71 3.11 -15.51
N HIS A 128 2.63 2.32 -15.65
CA HIS A 128 1.27 2.77 -15.39
C HIS A 128 1.08 3.21 -13.93
N TYR A 129 1.58 2.41 -12.99
CA TYR A 129 1.53 2.72 -11.57
C TYR A 129 2.25 4.04 -11.24
N THR A 130 3.49 4.19 -11.73
CA THR A 130 4.29 5.40 -11.55
C THR A 130 3.63 6.63 -12.16
N GLN A 131 3.09 6.51 -13.39
CA GLN A 131 2.37 7.61 -14.04
C GLN A 131 1.09 8.00 -13.28
N ASN A 132 0.39 7.01 -12.73
CA ASN A 132 -0.82 7.24 -11.95
C ASN A 132 -0.51 8.05 -10.70
N ILE A 133 0.52 7.69 -9.93
CA ILE A 133 1.00 8.46 -8.78
C ILE A 133 1.33 9.89 -9.19
N CYS A 134 2.16 10.08 -10.22
CA CYS A 134 2.57 11.41 -10.69
C CYS A 134 1.39 12.32 -11.06
N ARG A 135 0.29 11.76 -11.54
CA ARG A 135 -0.91 12.53 -11.96
C ARG A 135 -1.88 12.79 -10.82
N SER A 136 -1.81 11.95 -9.77
CA SER A 136 -2.85 11.88 -8.74
C SER A 136 -2.38 12.39 -7.38
N LEU A 137 -1.17 12.94 -7.29
CA LEU A 137 -0.72 13.62 -6.09
C LEU A 137 -0.97 15.15 -6.19
N ASN A 138 -1.35 15.74 -5.08
CA ASN A 138 -1.36 17.20 -4.89
C ASN A 138 0.08 17.72 -4.78
N THR A 139 0.32 18.97 -5.15
CA THR A 139 1.62 19.62 -4.89
C THR A 139 1.95 19.57 -3.39
N GLY A 140 3.15 19.14 -3.06
CA GLY A 140 3.59 18.95 -1.67
C GLY A 140 3.17 17.63 -1.02
N ALA A 141 2.40 16.79 -1.73
CA ALA A 141 1.96 15.48 -1.24
C ALA A 141 3.10 14.51 -1.01
N TYR A 142 2.82 13.47 -0.24
CA TYR A 142 3.77 12.42 0.08
C TYR A 142 3.32 11.05 -0.44
N PHE A 143 4.30 10.24 -0.81
CA PHE A 143 4.12 8.84 -1.15
C PHE A 143 5.02 7.99 -0.25
N LEU A 144 4.40 7.08 0.50
CA LEU A 144 5.10 6.08 1.31
C LEU A 144 4.92 4.71 0.68
N ILE A 145 6.02 4.06 0.36
CA ILE A 145 6.04 2.72 -0.19
C ILE A 145 6.85 1.77 0.71
N GLY A 146 6.30 0.57 0.95
CA GLY A 146 6.98 -0.53 1.63
C GLY A 146 6.95 -1.79 0.78
N THR A 147 8.11 -2.23 0.29
CA THR A 147 8.27 -3.41 -0.56
C THR A 147 9.16 -4.45 0.10
N PHE A 148 9.22 -5.68 -0.43
CA PHE A 148 10.33 -6.56 -0.07
C PHE A 148 11.66 -5.92 -0.47
N GLY A 149 12.61 -5.98 0.46
CA GLY A 149 13.96 -5.48 0.28
C GLY A 149 14.92 -6.59 -0.16
N GLU A 150 16.15 -6.22 -0.44
CA GLU A 150 17.24 -7.13 -0.79
C GLU A 150 17.40 -8.26 0.23
N GLY A 151 17.45 -9.48 -0.24
CA GLY A 151 17.51 -10.70 0.59
C GLY A 151 16.19 -11.03 1.30
N GLY A 152 15.08 -10.38 0.94
CA GLY A 152 13.73 -10.77 1.31
C GLY A 152 13.18 -11.90 0.44
N PRO A 153 11.88 -12.22 0.55
CA PRO A 153 11.24 -13.24 -0.27
C PRO A 153 11.27 -12.91 -1.77
N LYS A 154 11.39 -13.95 -2.60
CA LYS A 154 11.24 -13.87 -4.06
C LYS A 154 9.83 -14.26 -4.52
N LYS A 155 9.03 -14.82 -3.61
CA LYS A 155 7.62 -15.18 -3.82
C LYS A 155 6.81 -14.80 -2.59
N CYS A 156 5.57 -14.43 -2.83
CA CYS A 156 4.58 -14.22 -1.78
C CYS A 156 3.23 -14.75 -2.27
N SER A 157 2.54 -15.57 -1.45
CA SER A 157 1.31 -16.27 -1.87
C SER A 157 1.45 -16.93 -3.24
N ASP A 158 2.55 -17.65 -3.46
CA ASP A 158 2.91 -18.36 -4.71
C ASP A 158 3.15 -17.47 -5.94
N LEU A 159 3.02 -16.15 -5.81
CA LEU A 159 3.32 -15.18 -6.86
C LEU A 159 4.77 -14.71 -6.80
N GLU A 160 5.39 -14.53 -7.97
CA GLU A 160 6.70 -13.87 -8.08
C GLU A 160 6.61 -12.41 -7.64
N VAL A 161 7.66 -11.94 -6.95
CA VAL A 161 7.76 -10.55 -6.49
C VAL A 161 9.13 -9.99 -6.75
N TYR A 162 9.21 -8.67 -6.94
CA TYR A 162 10.49 -7.97 -7.00
C TYR A 162 10.93 -7.52 -5.61
N GLN A 163 12.25 -7.52 -5.42
CA GLN A 163 12.91 -6.95 -4.25
C GLN A 163 13.50 -5.61 -4.68
N TYR A 164 13.35 -4.60 -3.84
CA TYR A 164 13.83 -3.26 -4.14
C TYR A 164 14.79 -2.74 -3.06
N SER A 165 15.92 -2.23 -3.47
CA SER A 165 16.73 -1.35 -2.64
C SER A 165 16.11 0.06 -2.59
N PRO A 166 16.56 0.95 -1.67
CA PRO A 166 16.14 2.34 -1.68
C PRO A 166 16.51 3.07 -2.99
N ASP A 167 17.64 2.71 -3.59
CA ASP A 167 18.13 3.31 -4.83
C ASP A 167 17.27 2.88 -6.03
N ASP A 168 16.88 1.59 -6.10
CA ASP A 168 15.96 1.10 -7.14
C ASP A 168 14.62 1.84 -7.08
N LEU A 169 14.03 2.02 -5.87
CA LEU A 169 12.79 2.77 -5.73
C LEU A 169 12.97 4.25 -6.08
N SER A 170 14.11 4.83 -5.72
CA SER A 170 14.44 6.21 -6.09
C SER A 170 14.50 6.38 -7.61
N GLU A 171 15.09 5.45 -8.34
CA GLU A 171 15.17 5.46 -9.79
C GLU A 171 13.78 5.30 -10.43
N VAL A 172 13.00 4.31 -9.98
CA VAL A 172 11.64 4.05 -10.49
C VAL A 172 10.75 5.28 -10.40
N PHE A 173 10.82 6.02 -9.28
CA PHE A 173 9.94 7.17 -9.03
C PHE A 173 10.58 8.53 -9.34
N ALA A 174 11.82 8.59 -9.83
CA ALA A 174 12.58 9.83 -10.11
C ALA A 174 11.88 10.81 -11.05
N ARG A 175 10.97 10.30 -11.91
CA ARG A 175 10.25 11.13 -12.89
C ARG A 175 9.49 12.28 -12.24
N CYS A 176 8.93 12.11 -11.06
CA CYS A 176 8.06 13.10 -10.43
C CYS A 176 8.25 13.23 -8.92
N LEU A 177 8.95 12.33 -8.28
CA LEU A 177 9.08 12.26 -6.84
C LEU A 177 10.54 12.42 -6.42
N THR A 178 10.74 13.06 -5.26
CA THR A 178 12.04 13.16 -4.60
C THR A 178 12.02 12.31 -3.35
N GLN A 179 12.95 11.35 -3.24
CA GLN A 179 13.11 10.55 -2.02
C GLN A 179 13.56 11.43 -0.86
N LYS A 180 12.84 11.39 0.25
CA LYS A 180 13.13 12.16 1.46
C LYS A 180 13.73 11.29 2.56
N LYS A 181 13.32 10.02 2.64
CA LYS A 181 13.79 9.10 3.68
C LYS A 181 13.62 7.65 3.22
N SER A 182 14.54 6.80 3.63
CA SER A 182 14.42 5.34 3.50
C SER A 182 14.69 4.64 4.82
N LEU A 183 14.17 3.42 4.95
CA LEU A 183 14.39 2.53 6.10
C LEU A 183 14.37 1.08 5.60
N LYS A 184 15.42 0.32 5.93
CA LYS A 184 15.41 -1.14 5.82
C LYS A 184 14.95 -1.70 7.17
N THR A 185 13.97 -2.59 7.16
CA THR A 185 13.40 -3.17 8.37
C THR A 185 13.08 -4.66 8.17
N GLU A 186 12.80 -5.33 9.25
CA GLU A 186 12.40 -6.73 9.27
C GLU A 186 10.96 -6.85 9.78
N HIS A 187 10.18 -7.66 9.11
CA HIS A 187 8.85 -8.06 9.52
C HIS A 187 8.88 -9.54 9.93
N LYS A 188 8.48 -9.84 11.15
CA LYS A 188 8.31 -11.21 11.62
C LYS A 188 6.87 -11.64 11.31
N THR A 189 6.73 -12.64 10.45
CA THR A 189 5.42 -13.19 10.08
C THR A 189 4.79 -13.95 11.26
N PRO A 190 3.47 -14.20 11.24
CA PRO A 190 2.83 -15.07 12.25
C PRO A 190 3.45 -16.46 12.37
N SER A 191 3.96 -17.01 11.26
CA SER A 191 4.68 -18.30 11.24
C SER A 191 6.12 -18.24 11.78
N GLY A 192 6.59 -17.04 12.19
CA GLY A 192 7.93 -16.82 12.74
C GLY A 192 9.03 -16.57 11.70
N THR A 193 8.71 -16.59 10.41
CA THR A 193 9.65 -16.25 9.33
C THR A 193 9.95 -14.75 9.33
N VAL A 194 11.20 -14.39 9.03
CA VAL A 194 11.60 -13.00 8.91
C VAL A 194 11.60 -12.57 7.44
N GLN A 195 10.91 -11.50 7.14
CA GLN A 195 10.84 -10.87 5.82
C GLN A 195 11.52 -9.50 5.86
N LYS A 196 12.48 -9.26 4.97
CA LYS A 196 13.14 -7.96 4.85
C LYS A 196 12.33 -7.02 3.99
N PHE A 197 12.12 -5.81 4.50
CA PHE A 197 11.39 -4.74 3.81
C PHE A 197 12.28 -3.52 3.60
N THR A 198 12.04 -2.85 2.48
CA THR A 198 12.52 -1.50 2.19
C THR A 198 11.33 -0.55 2.21
N PHE A 199 11.38 0.46 3.06
CA PHE A 199 10.42 1.57 3.07
C PHE A 199 11.09 2.81 2.51
N CYS A 200 10.39 3.52 1.61
CA CYS A 200 10.82 4.81 1.10
C CYS A 200 9.68 5.82 1.18
N LEU A 201 10.00 6.99 1.73
CA LEU A 201 9.12 8.15 1.73
C LEU A 201 9.58 9.11 0.64
N PHE A 202 8.66 9.44 -0.23
CA PHE A 202 8.85 10.41 -1.31
C PHE A 202 7.99 11.64 -1.11
N LYS A 203 8.39 12.75 -1.74
CA LYS A 203 7.61 13.98 -1.83
C LYS A 203 7.40 14.37 -3.29
N TYR A 204 6.20 14.83 -3.59
CA TYR A 204 5.83 15.41 -4.87
C TYR A 204 5.97 16.93 -4.79
N ASP A 205 7.02 17.45 -5.39
CA ASP A 205 7.40 18.89 -5.29
C ASP A 205 6.99 19.70 -6.55
N ARG A 206 6.10 19.16 -7.42
CA ARG A 206 5.66 19.79 -8.67
C ARG A 206 4.28 20.41 -8.53
#